data_8d7fb2fc8cdd57a883a778d264c34b3d
#
_entry.id   8d7fb2fc8cdd57a883a778d264c34b3d
#
_cell.length_a   1.000
_cell.length_b   1.000
_cell.length_c   1.000
_cell.angle_alpha   90.00
_cell.angle_beta   90.00
_cell.angle_gamma   90.00
#
_symmetry.space_group_name_H-M   'P 1'
#
loop_
_entity.id
_entity.type
_entity.pdbx_description
1 polymer ?
#
loop_
_entity_poly.entity_id
_entity_poly.type
_entity_poly.pdbx_seq_one_letter_code
_entity_poly.pdbx_strand_id
1 'polypeptide(L)'
;MRKIIVLSFITLDGVMQAPGGPEEDTSSSFKYGGWVSPYFDEVADKVMEKQLKPADLLLGRKTFEIFEGYWPQHSANWPGINEVTKYVVSGTRETSDWENTIFLRNLTDIEKLKNGSGTDIQVHGSGELIQLLLKNDLVDELWLKIHPITLGNGKKLFAKG
;
A
#
# COMPACT_ATOMS: atom_id res chain seq x y z
N MET A 1 13.67 1.59 -16.76
CA MET A 1 12.64 2.31 -15.98
C MET A 1 11.77 1.26 -15.31
N ARG A 2 11.50 1.42 -14.02
CA ARG A 2 10.74 0.48 -13.20
C ARG A 2 9.25 0.84 -13.27
N LYS A 3 8.36 -0.14 -13.30
CA LYS A 3 6.92 0.14 -13.18
C LYS A 3 6.54 0.48 -11.74
N ILE A 4 5.62 1.41 -11.57
CA ILE A 4 4.93 1.66 -10.31
C ILE A 4 3.53 1.07 -10.41
N ILE A 5 3.24 0.08 -9.57
CA ILE A 5 2.00 -0.69 -9.55
C ILE A 5 1.29 -0.40 -8.24
N VAL A 6 0.12 0.18 -8.29
CA VAL A 6 -0.72 0.40 -7.11
C VAL A 6 -1.61 -0.82 -6.88
N LEU A 7 -1.51 -1.39 -5.69
CA LEU A 7 -2.36 -2.49 -5.23
C LEU A 7 -3.25 -2.01 -4.10
N SER A 8 -4.55 -2.16 -4.24
CA SER A 8 -5.48 -1.75 -3.19
C SER A 8 -6.71 -2.64 -3.14
N PHE A 9 -7.20 -2.88 -1.92
CA PHE A 9 -8.57 -3.30 -1.68
C PHE A 9 -9.43 -2.06 -1.64
N ILE A 10 -10.54 -2.06 -2.37
CA ILE A 10 -11.52 -0.97 -2.33
C ILE A 10 -12.94 -1.51 -2.29
N THR A 11 -13.82 -0.73 -1.70
CA THR A 11 -15.27 -0.94 -1.77
C THR A 11 -15.83 -0.42 -3.11
N LEU A 12 -17.09 -0.72 -3.42
CA LEU A 12 -17.77 -0.18 -4.61
C LEU A 12 -17.83 1.36 -4.61
N ASP A 13 -17.90 1.98 -3.43
CA ASP A 13 -17.86 3.44 -3.30
C ASP A 13 -16.44 4.00 -3.08
N GLY A 14 -15.41 3.20 -3.33
CA GLY A 14 -14.01 3.63 -3.41
C GLY A 14 -13.28 3.77 -2.08
N VAL A 15 -13.83 3.30 -0.97
CA VAL A 15 -13.16 3.34 0.34
C VAL A 15 -12.03 2.31 0.36
N MET A 16 -10.85 2.75 0.79
CA MET A 16 -9.64 1.92 0.95
C MET A 16 -9.17 1.81 2.41
N GLN A 17 -9.81 2.49 3.35
CA GLN A 17 -9.36 2.57 4.73
C GLN A 17 -9.53 1.24 5.47
N ALA A 18 -8.49 0.81 6.18
CA ALA A 18 -8.47 -0.31 7.11
C ALA A 18 -9.14 -1.61 6.59
N PRO A 19 -8.78 -2.13 5.41
CA PRO A 19 -9.43 -3.31 4.86
C PRO A 19 -9.14 -4.59 5.68
N GLY A 20 -7.93 -4.72 6.23
CA GLY A 20 -7.41 -5.96 6.79
C GLY A 20 -7.77 -6.21 8.25
N GLY A 21 -7.92 -5.19 9.06
CA GLY A 21 -8.19 -5.35 10.49
C GLY A 21 -8.97 -4.20 11.12
N PRO A 22 -9.73 -4.48 12.20
CA PRO A 22 -10.57 -3.46 12.85
C PRO A 22 -9.78 -2.30 13.44
N GLU A 23 -8.54 -2.54 13.86
CA GLU A 23 -7.66 -1.54 14.47
C GLU A 23 -6.56 -1.02 13.51
N GLU A 24 -6.60 -1.40 12.23
CA GLU A 24 -5.57 -1.04 11.25
C GLU A 24 -5.48 0.48 11.03
N ASP A 25 -6.60 1.16 10.87
CA ASP A 25 -6.69 2.62 10.77
C ASP A 25 -8.04 3.13 11.28
N THR A 26 -8.09 3.52 12.53
CA THR A 26 -9.29 4.07 13.20
C THR A 26 -9.41 5.59 13.08
N SER A 27 -8.54 6.23 12.30
CA SER A 27 -8.56 7.69 12.14
C SER A 27 -9.90 8.18 11.61
N SER A 28 -10.27 9.41 11.99
CA SER A 28 -11.59 10.00 11.66
C SER A 28 -12.78 9.17 12.17
N SER A 29 -12.61 8.45 13.28
CA SER A 29 -13.63 7.60 13.90
C SER A 29 -14.19 6.51 12.96
N PHE A 30 -13.37 6.01 12.04
CA PHE A 30 -13.75 4.92 11.15
C PHE A 30 -14.02 3.63 11.93
N LYS A 31 -15.20 3.03 11.72
CA LYS A 31 -15.69 1.90 12.53
C LYS A 31 -15.79 0.58 11.75
N TYR A 32 -15.45 0.59 10.46
CA TYR A 32 -15.66 -0.56 9.57
C TYR A 32 -14.37 -1.29 9.22
N GLY A 33 -13.31 -1.14 10.05
CA GLY A 33 -12.05 -1.84 9.84
C GLY A 33 -12.22 -3.36 9.75
N GLY A 34 -11.41 -4.00 8.90
CA GLY A 34 -11.52 -5.44 8.66
C GLY A 34 -12.64 -5.84 7.70
N TRP A 35 -13.22 -4.88 6.96
CA TRP A 35 -14.36 -5.12 6.08
C TRP A 35 -14.08 -6.11 4.93
N VAL A 36 -12.83 -6.41 4.63
CA VAL A 36 -12.45 -7.38 3.60
C VAL A 36 -12.60 -8.82 4.07
N SER A 37 -12.53 -9.06 5.39
CA SER A 37 -12.45 -10.41 5.97
C SER A 37 -13.56 -11.38 5.51
N PRO A 38 -14.84 -10.98 5.38
CA PRO A 38 -15.91 -11.88 4.93
C PRO A 38 -15.77 -12.34 3.47
N TYR A 39 -14.89 -11.68 2.69
CA TYR A 39 -14.71 -11.93 1.25
C TYR A 39 -13.45 -12.73 0.93
N PHE A 40 -12.70 -13.15 1.95
CA PHE A 40 -11.54 -14.00 1.74
C PHE A 40 -11.99 -15.43 1.44
N ASP A 41 -11.62 -15.90 0.26
CA ASP A 41 -11.87 -17.24 -0.23
C ASP A 41 -10.67 -17.75 -1.05
N GLU A 42 -10.76 -18.95 -1.59
CA GLU A 42 -9.67 -19.55 -2.38
C GLU A 42 -9.31 -18.71 -3.64
N VAL A 43 -10.25 -17.94 -4.18
CA VAL A 43 -9.99 -17.06 -5.34
C VAL A 43 -9.19 -15.84 -4.88
N ALA A 44 -9.58 -15.23 -3.76
CA ALA A 44 -8.86 -14.13 -3.15
C ALA A 44 -7.43 -14.54 -2.78
N ASP A 45 -7.25 -15.73 -2.18
CA ASP A 45 -5.93 -16.27 -1.83
C ASP A 45 -5.02 -16.42 -3.06
N LYS A 46 -5.53 -16.97 -4.16
CA LYS A 46 -4.78 -17.11 -5.43
C LYS A 46 -4.39 -15.75 -6.03
N VAL A 47 -5.28 -14.76 -5.94
CA VAL A 47 -4.99 -13.39 -6.40
C VAL A 47 -3.91 -12.77 -5.53
N MET A 48 -4.01 -12.89 -4.21
CA MET A 48 -3.01 -12.37 -3.28
C MET A 48 -1.65 -13.03 -3.47
N GLU A 49 -1.60 -14.36 -3.59
CA GLU A 49 -0.36 -15.10 -3.86
C GLU A 49 0.33 -14.62 -5.16
N LYS A 50 -0.44 -14.35 -6.21
CA LYS A 50 0.08 -13.80 -7.45
C LYS A 50 0.59 -12.37 -7.31
N GLN A 51 -0.11 -11.54 -6.55
CA GLN A 51 0.19 -10.11 -6.40
C GLN A 51 1.30 -9.83 -5.39
N LEU A 52 1.41 -10.63 -4.32
CA LEU A 52 2.41 -10.46 -3.27
C LEU A 52 3.74 -11.17 -3.56
N LYS A 53 4.07 -11.39 -4.84
CA LYS A 53 5.42 -11.83 -5.20
C LYS A 53 6.45 -10.77 -4.77
N PRO A 54 7.66 -11.20 -4.40
CA PRO A 54 8.70 -10.26 -3.95
C PRO A 54 8.92 -9.13 -4.96
N ALA A 55 8.72 -7.90 -4.52
CA ALA A 55 8.95 -6.66 -5.26
C ALA A 55 9.29 -5.56 -4.27
N ASP A 56 10.03 -4.55 -4.70
CA ASP A 56 10.26 -3.40 -3.84
C ASP A 56 8.96 -2.66 -3.53
N LEU A 57 8.88 -2.08 -2.34
CA LEU A 57 7.70 -1.34 -1.91
C LEU A 57 7.96 0.17 -1.90
N LEU A 58 6.97 0.95 -2.29
CA LEU A 58 6.93 2.39 -2.07
C LEU A 58 5.71 2.70 -1.20
N LEU A 59 5.94 3.21 -0.02
CA LEU A 59 4.93 3.37 1.03
C LEU A 59 4.90 4.81 1.55
N GLY A 60 3.71 5.31 1.82
CA GLY A 60 3.55 6.50 2.66
C GLY A 60 3.84 6.17 4.12
N ARG A 61 4.25 7.17 4.90
CA ARG A 61 4.66 6.99 6.30
C ARG A 61 3.63 6.21 7.14
N LYS A 62 2.35 6.56 7.06
CA LYS A 62 1.31 5.89 7.87
C LYS A 62 1.16 4.40 7.52
N THR A 63 1.14 4.07 6.24
CA THR A 63 1.07 2.67 5.80
C THR A 63 2.33 1.91 6.21
N PHE A 64 3.49 2.55 6.11
CA PHE A 64 4.74 1.95 6.57
C PHE A 64 4.71 1.65 8.08
N GLU A 65 4.22 2.56 8.91
CA GLU A 65 4.10 2.37 10.36
C GLU A 65 3.18 1.18 10.71
N ILE A 66 2.07 1.01 9.99
CA ILE A 66 1.20 -0.16 10.13
C ILE A 66 1.94 -1.44 9.73
N PHE A 67 2.64 -1.42 8.60
CA PHE A 67 3.38 -2.56 8.07
C PHE A 67 4.54 -2.95 8.97
N GLU A 68 5.33 -2.00 9.44
CA GLU A 68 6.45 -2.20 10.36
C GLU A 68 6.01 -2.83 11.67
N GLY A 69 4.84 -2.48 12.16
CA GLY A 69 4.27 -3.04 13.40
C GLY A 69 3.77 -4.48 13.27
N TYR A 70 3.56 -4.97 12.06
CA TYR A 70 2.94 -6.28 11.82
C TYR A 70 3.83 -7.26 11.04
N TRP A 71 4.31 -6.88 9.87
CA TRP A 71 4.94 -7.80 8.91
C TRP A 71 6.27 -8.40 9.34
N PRO A 72 7.17 -7.72 10.08
CA PRO A 72 8.43 -8.33 10.49
C PRO A 72 8.24 -9.65 11.23
N GLN A 73 7.16 -9.78 12.01
CA GLN A 73 6.84 -10.96 12.79
C GLN A 73 5.85 -11.92 12.12
N HIS A 74 5.30 -11.54 10.95
CA HIS A 74 4.31 -12.30 10.18
C HIS A 74 4.76 -12.57 8.74
N SER A 75 6.06 -12.57 8.50
CA SER A 75 6.66 -12.71 7.16
C SER A 75 6.33 -14.04 6.48
N ALA A 76 5.93 -15.06 7.23
CA ALA A 76 5.46 -16.33 6.65
C ALA A 76 4.21 -16.15 5.75
N ASN A 77 3.38 -15.13 6.03
CA ASN A 77 2.18 -14.81 5.26
C ASN A 77 2.47 -13.90 4.05
N TRP A 78 3.67 -13.34 3.98
CA TRP A 78 4.15 -12.56 2.84
C TRP A 78 5.63 -12.87 2.61
N PRO A 79 5.95 -13.99 1.96
CA PRO A 79 7.34 -14.40 1.73
C PRO A 79 8.14 -13.32 1.02
N GLY A 80 9.33 -13.02 1.54
CA GLY A 80 10.23 -12.01 0.98
C GLY A 80 10.01 -10.57 1.48
N ILE A 81 9.01 -10.32 2.32
CA ILE A 81 8.68 -8.96 2.78
C ILE A 81 9.82 -8.30 3.60
N ASN A 82 10.57 -9.07 4.35
CA ASN A 82 11.71 -8.55 5.12
C ASN A 82 12.92 -8.25 4.22
N GLU A 83 13.09 -9.01 3.15
CA GLU A 83 14.25 -8.93 2.23
C GLU A 83 14.11 -7.83 1.19
N VAL A 84 12.90 -7.54 0.71
CA VAL A 84 12.68 -6.48 -0.29
C VAL A 84 12.94 -5.09 0.27
N THR A 85 13.28 -4.15 -0.60
CA THR A 85 13.51 -2.76 -0.20
C THR A 85 12.16 -2.05 0.03
N LYS A 86 12.02 -1.40 1.18
CA LYS A 86 10.89 -0.53 1.53
C LYS A 86 11.32 0.92 1.38
N TYR A 87 10.88 1.59 0.33
CA TYR A 87 11.03 3.03 0.14
C TYR A 87 9.88 3.74 0.82
N VAL A 88 10.17 4.63 1.76
CA VAL A 88 9.18 5.30 2.60
C VAL A 88 9.19 6.80 2.35
N VAL A 89 8.09 7.34 1.85
CA VAL A 89 7.97 8.79 1.66
C VAL A 89 7.56 9.44 2.97
N SER A 90 8.48 10.21 3.55
CA SER A 90 8.27 10.90 4.82
C SER A 90 9.04 12.21 4.89
N GLY A 91 8.36 13.29 5.33
CA GLY A 91 9.01 14.57 5.64
C GLY A 91 9.63 14.64 7.03
N THR A 92 9.30 13.72 7.91
CA THR A 92 9.66 13.79 9.34
C THR A 92 10.46 12.59 9.84
N ARG A 93 10.18 11.40 9.34
CA ARG A 93 10.84 10.16 9.76
C ARG A 93 12.03 9.84 8.86
N GLU A 94 13.13 9.38 9.44
CA GLU A 94 14.39 9.13 8.74
C GLU A 94 15.00 7.76 9.02
N THR A 95 14.53 7.04 10.04
CA THR A 95 15.09 5.77 10.48
C THR A 95 14.02 4.73 10.82
N SER A 96 14.39 3.47 10.69
CA SER A 96 13.59 2.32 11.08
C SER A 96 14.49 1.14 11.42
N ASP A 97 14.05 0.31 12.35
CA ASP A 97 14.70 -0.96 12.69
C ASP A 97 14.29 -2.09 11.71
N TRP A 98 13.27 -1.87 10.89
CA TRP A 98 12.92 -2.83 9.85
C TRP A 98 13.93 -2.78 8.71
N GLU A 99 14.65 -3.88 8.53
CA GLU A 99 15.73 -3.97 7.55
C GLU A 99 15.31 -3.56 6.14
N ASN A 100 16.28 -3.11 5.34
CA ASN A 100 16.08 -2.69 3.95
C ASN A 100 15.04 -1.55 3.80
N THR A 101 15.01 -0.61 4.75
CA THR A 101 14.17 0.58 4.70
C THR A 101 14.98 1.80 4.27
N ILE A 102 14.48 2.52 3.25
CA ILE A 102 15.08 3.75 2.71
C ILE A 102 14.04 4.86 2.72
N PHE A 103 14.35 6.00 3.34
CA PHE A 103 13.44 7.15 3.39
C PHE A 103 13.66 8.09 2.22
N LEU A 104 12.57 8.46 1.56
CA LEU A 104 12.50 9.45 0.48
C LEU A 104 11.81 10.71 0.99
N ARG A 105 12.23 11.88 0.48
CA ARG A 105 11.75 13.16 0.99
C ARG A 105 10.68 13.82 0.12
N ASN A 106 10.73 13.59 -1.18
CA ASN A 106 9.97 14.38 -2.13
C ASN A 106 9.72 13.62 -3.44
N LEU A 107 8.94 14.24 -4.31
CA LEU A 107 8.60 13.69 -5.62
C LEU A 107 9.82 13.40 -6.50
N THR A 108 10.83 14.25 -6.46
CA THR A 108 12.06 14.06 -7.26
C THR A 108 12.80 12.78 -6.87
N ASP A 109 12.77 12.40 -5.59
CA ASP A 109 13.35 11.14 -5.14
C ASP A 109 12.58 9.94 -5.70
N ILE A 110 11.25 10.04 -5.77
CA ILE A 110 10.39 9.01 -6.38
C ILE A 110 10.66 8.89 -7.88
N GLU A 111 10.79 10.01 -8.59
CA GLU A 111 11.12 10.03 -10.02
C GLU A 111 12.47 9.39 -10.31
N LYS A 112 13.48 9.69 -9.49
CA LYS A 112 14.81 9.04 -9.58
C LYS A 112 14.71 7.54 -9.35
N LEU A 113 13.94 7.11 -8.33
CA LEU A 113 13.71 5.70 -8.04
C LEU A 113 13.05 4.98 -9.23
N LYS A 114 12.00 5.57 -9.81
CA LYS A 114 11.29 5.02 -10.99
C LYS A 114 12.21 4.89 -12.20
N ASN A 115 13.06 5.88 -12.43
CA ASN A 115 14.00 5.91 -13.57
C ASN A 115 15.26 5.06 -13.33
N GLY A 116 15.47 4.55 -12.14
CA GLY A 116 16.56 3.66 -11.80
C GLY A 116 16.38 2.24 -12.34
N SER A 117 17.29 1.36 -11.93
CA SER A 117 17.25 -0.09 -12.17
C SER A 117 16.71 -0.84 -10.95
N GLY A 118 16.11 -1.98 -11.16
CA GLY A 118 15.56 -2.84 -10.10
C GLY A 118 14.26 -3.51 -10.51
N THR A 119 13.64 -4.20 -9.57
CA THR A 119 12.32 -4.81 -9.73
C THR A 119 11.23 -3.73 -9.88
N ASP A 120 10.04 -4.12 -10.31
CA ASP A 120 8.88 -3.24 -10.25
C ASP A 120 8.59 -2.83 -8.80
N ILE A 121 7.89 -1.71 -8.63
CA ILE A 121 7.62 -1.08 -7.35
C ILE A 121 6.15 -1.22 -7.04
N GLN A 122 5.83 -1.85 -5.92
CA GLN A 122 4.45 -1.99 -5.45
C GLN A 122 4.11 -0.88 -4.43
N VAL A 123 2.93 -0.30 -4.59
CA VAL A 123 2.39 0.75 -3.70
C VAL A 123 1.09 0.25 -3.08
N HIS A 124 1.10 0.00 -1.78
CA HIS A 124 -0.07 -0.47 -1.02
C HIS A 124 -0.79 0.66 -0.24
N GLY A 125 -0.27 1.85 -0.29
CA GLY A 125 -0.72 3.04 0.44
C GLY A 125 0.47 3.95 0.77
N SER A 126 0.26 5.08 1.33
CA SER A 126 -1.01 5.68 1.76
C SER A 126 -1.83 6.22 0.59
N GLY A 127 -3.11 6.52 0.86
CA GLY A 127 -3.96 7.15 -0.16
C GLY A 127 -3.41 8.49 -0.65
N GLU A 128 -2.82 9.30 0.22
CA GLU A 128 -2.17 10.57 -0.15
C GLU A 128 -0.99 10.34 -1.10
N LEU A 129 -0.17 9.33 -0.85
CA LEU A 129 0.93 8.96 -1.75
C LEU A 129 0.39 8.52 -3.12
N ILE A 130 -0.63 7.65 -3.14
CA ILE A 130 -1.23 7.18 -4.40
C ILE A 130 -1.78 8.36 -5.22
N GLN A 131 -2.45 9.31 -4.59
CA GLN A 131 -2.95 10.50 -5.26
C GLN A 131 -1.84 11.40 -5.78
N LEU A 132 -0.74 11.55 -5.03
CA LEU A 132 0.45 12.25 -5.51
C LEU A 132 1.02 11.59 -6.77
N LEU A 133 1.12 10.26 -6.78
CA LEU A 133 1.63 9.50 -7.92
C LEU A 133 0.72 9.61 -9.15
N LEU A 134 -0.60 9.49 -8.96
CA LEU A 134 -1.59 9.64 -10.04
C LEU A 134 -1.56 11.05 -10.63
N LYS A 135 -1.51 12.09 -9.80
CA LYS A 135 -1.47 13.48 -10.25
C LYS A 135 -0.23 13.81 -11.10
N ASN A 136 0.85 13.06 -10.92
CA ASN A 136 2.11 13.27 -11.63
C ASN A 136 2.38 12.20 -12.71
N ASP A 137 1.37 11.45 -13.12
CA ASP A 137 1.45 10.41 -14.17
C ASP A 137 2.55 9.36 -13.91
N LEU A 138 2.80 9.03 -12.64
CA LEU A 138 3.84 8.07 -12.25
C LEU A 138 3.35 6.64 -12.11
N VAL A 139 2.03 6.40 -12.09
CA VAL A 139 1.44 5.07 -11.96
C VAL A 139 1.33 4.40 -13.32
N ASP A 140 1.89 3.21 -13.45
CA ASP A 140 1.83 2.42 -14.68
C ASP A 140 0.66 1.43 -14.67
N GLU A 141 0.33 0.86 -13.50
CA GLU A 141 -0.73 -0.14 -13.35
C GLU A 141 -1.51 0.05 -12.04
N LEU A 142 -2.81 -0.24 -12.11
CA LEU A 142 -3.72 -0.31 -10.96
C LEU A 142 -4.26 -1.73 -10.82
N TRP A 143 -3.91 -2.41 -9.72
CA TRP A 143 -4.40 -3.74 -9.40
C TRP A 143 -5.40 -3.66 -8.26
N LEU A 144 -6.65 -3.37 -8.60
CA LEU A 144 -7.71 -3.11 -7.63
C LEU A 144 -8.52 -4.37 -7.35
N LYS A 145 -8.67 -4.70 -6.08
CA LYS A 145 -9.58 -5.72 -5.57
C LYS A 145 -10.85 -5.04 -5.08
N ILE A 146 -11.86 -5.02 -5.93
CA ILE A 146 -13.13 -4.32 -5.67
C ILE A 146 -14.09 -5.28 -5.00
N HIS A 147 -14.61 -4.91 -3.83
CA HIS A 147 -15.50 -5.71 -3.03
C HIS A 147 -16.94 -5.21 -3.10
N PRO A 148 -17.93 -6.12 -3.11
CA PRO A 148 -19.35 -5.80 -3.30
C PRO A 148 -19.99 -5.20 -2.03
N ILE A 149 -19.40 -4.13 -1.52
CA ILE A 149 -19.88 -3.42 -0.31
C ILE A 149 -19.71 -1.92 -0.49
N THR A 150 -20.58 -1.14 0.10
CA THR A 150 -20.46 0.31 0.24
C THR A 150 -20.42 0.68 1.72
N LEU A 151 -19.52 1.57 2.10
CA LEU A 151 -19.35 2.01 3.49
C LEU A 151 -19.80 3.46 3.73
N GLY A 152 -19.95 4.25 2.66
CA GLY A 152 -20.41 5.63 2.69
C GLY A 152 -19.37 6.62 3.20
N ASN A 153 -18.54 6.20 4.15
CA ASN A 153 -17.54 7.03 4.81
C ASN A 153 -16.19 6.27 4.88
N GLY A 154 -15.10 7.01 5.05
CA GLY A 154 -13.73 6.48 5.07
C GLY A 154 -12.83 7.10 4.01
N LYS A 155 -11.52 6.84 4.11
CA LYS A 155 -10.53 7.32 3.13
C LYS A 155 -10.76 6.64 1.78
N LYS A 156 -10.86 7.42 0.73
CA LYS A 156 -11.06 6.93 -0.64
C LYS A 156 -9.76 6.89 -1.42
N LEU A 157 -9.65 5.89 -2.31
CA LEU A 157 -8.50 5.75 -3.19
C LEU A 157 -8.41 6.93 -4.18
N PHE A 158 -9.53 7.31 -4.79
CA PHE A 158 -9.58 8.42 -5.73
C PHE A 158 -10.13 9.68 -5.07
N ALA A 159 -9.40 10.78 -5.18
CA ALA A 159 -9.86 12.09 -4.76
C ALA A 159 -11.01 12.58 -5.64
N LYS A 160 -11.68 13.62 -5.17
CA LYS A 160 -12.53 14.42 -6.06
C LYS A 160 -11.62 15.10 -7.09
N GLY A 161 -11.79 14.76 -8.34
CA GLY A 161 -11.01 15.27 -9.46
C GLY A 161 -11.09 16.78 -9.63
#